data_34f156578a4741ffabc14ad6d8e1e0fc
#
_entry.id   34f156578a4741ffabc14ad6d8e1e0fc
#
_cell.length_a   1.000
_cell.length_b   1.000
_cell.length_c   1.000
_cell.angle_alpha   90.00
_cell.angle_beta   90.00
_cell.angle_gamma   90.00
#
_symmetry.space_group_name_H-M   'P 1'
#
loop_
_entity.id
_entity.type
_entity.pdbx_description
1 polymer ?
#
loop_
_entity_poly.entity_id
_entity_poly.type
_entity_poly.pdbx_seq_one_letter_code
_entity_poly.pdbx_strand_id
1 'polypeptide(L)'
;VVDLENGSRETGNRRNKQSIIRSWRWWLVFVIFLVPVVAVLAEIRPVPLIIGGSVFYDTNGVVIASTAAPDRIDIRLSDMSPYLPRAFVAIEDSRFYQHPGVDPVGILRAFVRNIRARRVIEGGSTITQQLAKNMYLHSRRTVGRKLAEAVLALYLEIRLSKDEILERYLNLVYLGHGAYGVEAGARLYFGKEAKDLSLAEASMLAGIARSPFYYSPYRNMDAATGRRKTVLSRMVAQGYISQEEADKAADETVTVIGLGKREIKPAPYFLDYVTDEALRLLGDEGSLLYSGNLRIHTSLDMDFQRAAE
;
A
#
# COMPACT_ATOMS: atom_id res chain seq x y z
N VAL A 1 -15.02 -53.67 -61.45
CA VAL A 1 -13.95 -52.99 -60.75
C VAL A 1 -14.54 -51.67 -60.33
N VAL A 2 -14.83 -51.53 -59.05
CA VAL A 2 -15.49 -50.37 -58.44
C VAL A 2 -14.40 -49.55 -57.67
N ASP A 3 -14.31 -48.25 -58.03
CA ASP A 3 -13.47 -47.26 -57.36
C ASP A 3 -13.87 -47.05 -55.87
N LEU A 4 -12.96 -47.37 -54.96
CA LEU A 4 -13.04 -47.06 -53.55
C LEU A 4 -11.80 -46.32 -53.09
N GLU A 5 -11.53 -45.12 -53.61
CA GLU A 5 -10.38 -44.34 -53.21
C GLU A 5 -10.61 -42.80 -53.00
N ASN A 6 -11.79 -42.38 -52.57
CA ASN A 6 -12.00 -40.94 -52.39
C ASN A 6 -12.51 -40.49 -51.01
N GLY A 7 -12.56 -41.41 -50.02
CA GLY A 7 -13.11 -41.06 -48.70
C GLY A 7 -12.10 -40.64 -47.63
N SER A 8 -10.79 -40.87 -47.80
CA SER A 8 -9.79 -40.74 -46.71
C SER A 8 -9.02 -39.43 -46.71
N ARG A 9 -9.08 -38.61 -47.76
CA ARG A 9 -8.34 -37.31 -47.81
C ARG A 9 -9.09 -36.12 -47.23
N GLU A 10 -10.41 -36.12 -47.17
CA GLU A 10 -11.17 -34.97 -46.60
C GLU A 10 -11.22 -34.94 -45.09
N THR A 11 -11.15 -36.05 -44.40
CA THR A 11 -11.21 -36.10 -42.91
C THR A 11 -9.92 -35.64 -42.25
N GLY A 12 -8.75 -35.81 -42.89
CA GLY A 12 -7.45 -35.35 -42.40
C GLY A 12 -7.31 -33.82 -42.43
N ASN A 13 -7.89 -33.17 -43.44
CA ASN A 13 -7.78 -31.72 -43.64
C ASN A 13 -8.70 -30.91 -42.67
N ARG A 14 -9.83 -31.47 -42.27
CA ARG A 14 -10.74 -30.84 -41.27
C ARG A 14 -10.18 -30.88 -39.87
N ARG A 15 -9.52 -31.97 -39.45
CA ARG A 15 -8.86 -32.07 -38.13
C ARG A 15 -7.70 -31.09 -38.00
N ASN A 16 -6.91 -30.92 -39.04
CA ASN A 16 -5.76 -30.00 -39.01
C ASN A 16 -6.19 -28.52 -38.98
N LYS A 17 -7.27 -28.14 -39.69
CA LYS A 17 -7.84 -26.79 -39.61
C LYS A 17 -8.42 -26.46 -38.21
N GLN A 18 -9.06 -27.42 -37.56
CA GLN A 18 -9.61 -27.20 -36.22
C GLN A 18 -8.50 -27.07 -35.12
N SER A 19 -7.38 -27.77 -35.28
CA SER A 19 -6.24 -27.62 -34.35
C SER A 19 -5.54 -26.26 -34.50
N ILE A 20 -5.41 -25.77 -35.74
CA ILE A 20 -4.83 -24.45 -36.04
C ILE A 20 -5.74 -23.32 -35.51
N ILE A 21 -7.06 -23.40 -35.72
CA ILE A 21 -8.04 -22.41 -35.25
C ILE A 21 -8.05 -22.40 -33.71
N ARG A 22 -7.90 -23.56 -33.08
CA ARG A 22 -7.84 -23.68 -31.61
C ARG A 22 -6.55 -23.08 -31.04
N SER A 23 -5.41 -23.25 -31.72
CA SER A 23 -4.14 -22.61 -31.32
C SER A 23 -4.17 -21.09 -31.51
N TRP A 24 -4.77 -20.56 -32.56
CA TRP A 24 -4.92 -19.12 -32.81
C TRP A 24 -5.78 -18.42 -31.74
N ARG A 25 -6.80 -19.09 -31.24
CA ARG A 25 -7.62 -18.55 -30.13
C ARG A 25 -6.82 -18.39 -28.86
N TRP A 26 -5.93 -19.33 -28.55
CA TRP A 26 -5.02 -19.22 -27.41
C TRP A 26 -3.94 -18.14 -27.62
N TRP A 27 -3.44 -17.99 -28.83
CA TRP A 27 -2.53 -16.91 -29.21
C TRP A 27 -3.20 -15.54 -29.08
N LEU A 28 -4.45 -15.38 -29.53
CA LEU A 28 -5.21 -14.14 -29.35
C LEU A 28 -5.45 -13.82 -27.88
N VAL A 29 -5.81 -14.80 -27.07
CA VAL A 29 -5.94 -14.63 -25.61
C VAL A 29 -4.59 -14.23 -25.01
N PHE A 30 -3.50 -14.89 -25.39
CA PHE A 30 -2.16 -14.57 -24.92
C PHE A 30 -1.76 -13.13 -25.30
N VAL A 31 -1.99 -12.70 -26.54
CA VAL A 31 -1.69 -11.33 -27.00
C VAL A 31 -2.57 -10.30 -26.31
N ILE A 32 -3.86 -10.55 -26.11
CA ILE A 32 -4.78 -9.66 -25.41
C ILE A 32 -4.34 -9.45 -23.94
N PHE A 33 -3.75 -10.46 -23.31
CA PHE A 33 -3.22 -10.34 -21.96
C PHE A 33 -1.78 -9.81 -21.92
N LEU A 34 -0.93 -10.20 -22.86
CA LEU A 34 0.49 -9.83 -22.88
C LEU A 34 0.71 -8.37 -23.29
N VAL A 35 -0.02 -7.87 -24.28
CA VAL A 35 0.16 -6.50 -24.79
C VAL A 35 -0.11 -5.45 -23.72
N PRO A 36 -1.20 -5.49 -22.93
CA PRO A 36 -1.39 -4.56 -21.81
C PRO A 36 -0.32 -4.68 -20.73
N VAL A 37 0.12 -5.92 -20.46
CA VAL A 37 1.21 -6.16 -19.46
C VAL A 37 2.51 -5.52 -19.95
N VAL A 38 2.89 -5.74 -21.20
CA VAL A 38 4.11 -5.16 -21.79
C VAL A 38 4.00 -3.64 -21.89
N ALA A 39 2.83 -3.10 -22.26
CA ALA A 39 2.60 -1.65 -22.31
C ALA A 39 2.75 -1.02 -20.90
N VAL A 40 2.14 -1.63 -19.88
CA VAL A 40 2.28 -1.19 -18.49
C VAL A 40 3.75 -1.30 -18.03
N LEU A 41 4.44 -2.40 -18.35
CA LEU A 41 5.85 -2.58 -18.00
C LEU A 41 6.78 -1.60 -18.74
N ALA A 42 6.44 -1.19 -19.96
CA ALA A 42 7.21 -0.21 -20.74
C ALA A 42 7.02 1.23 -20.19
N GLU A 43 5.87 1.54 -19.61
CA GLU A 43 5.61 2.82 -18.94
C GLU A 43 6.17 2.88 -17.50
N ILE A 44 6.47 1.72 -16.90
CA ILE A 44 7.11 1.66 -15.59
C ILE A 44 8.57 2.08 -15.75
N ARG A 45 8.83 3.36 -15.64
CA ARG A 45 10.17 3.81 -15.30
C ARG A 45 10.45 3.32 -13.87
N PRO A 46 11.57 2.60 -13.64
CA PRO A 46 11.98 2.31 -12.27
C PRO A 46 12.14 3.66 -11.57
N VAL A 47 11.16 4.04 -10.76
CA VAL A 47 11.35 5.20 -9.89
C VAL A 47 12.50 4.78 -8.97
N PRO A 48 13.63 5.48 -9.02
CA PRO A 48 14.70 5.19 -8.09
C PRO A 48 14.11 5.28 -6.69
N LEU A 49 14.50 4.36 -5.83
CA LEU A 49 14.18 4.35 -4.39
C LEU A 49 14.83 5.56 -3.66
N ILE A 50 14.84 6.71 -4.31
CA ILE A 50 15.28 7.97 -3.73
C ILE A 50 14.06 8.52 -2.99
N ILE A 51 14.00 8.18 -1.74
CA ILE A 51 13.01 8.62 -0.80
C ILE A 51 13.48 9.97 -0.25
N GLY A 52 13.42 10.96 -1.10
CA GLY A 52 13.51 12.35 -0.73
C GLY A 52 12.21 13.01 -1.10
N GLY A 53 11.53 13.63 -0.16
CA GLY A 53 10.37 14.44 -0.49
C GLY A 53 10.77 15.77 -1.08
N SER A 54 9.83 16.44 -1.72
CA SER A 54 10.02 17.80 -2.20
C SER A 54 10.05 18.79 -1.04
N VAL A 55 10.81 19.87 -1.21
CA VAL A 55 10.97 20.91 -0.21
C VAL A 55 10.33 22.21 -0.73
N PHE A 56 9.52 22.82 0.08
CA PHE A 56 8.88 24.11 -0.20
C PHE A 56 9.70 25.23 0.42
N TYR A 57 9.94 26.26 -0.35
CA TYR A 57 10.68 27.44 0.05
C TYR A 57 9.80 28.68 -0.02
N ASP A 58 9.99 29.61 0.90
CA ASP A 58 9.42 30.95 0.81
C ASP A 58 10.14 31.83 -0.22
N THR A 59 9.72 33.10 -0.33
CA THR A 59 10.34 34.09 -1.22
C THR A 59 11.82 34.36 -0.91
N ASN A 60 12.22 34.14 0.33
CA ASN A 60 13.59 34.37 0.83
C ASN A 60 14.47 33.13 0.76
N GLY A 61 13.94 31.99 0.24
CA GLY A 61 14.63 30.71 0.18
C GLY A 61 14.68 29.97 1.51
N VAL A 62 13.85 30.35 2.48
CA VAL A 62 13.70 29.65 3.76
C VAL A 62 12.78 28.46 3.56
N VAL A 63 13.16 27.32 4.14
CA VAL A 63 12.32 26.09 4.10
C VAL A 63 11.08 26.31 4.95
N ILE A 64 9.90 26.19 4.31
CA ILE A 64 8.60 26.32 4.98
C ILE A 64 7.92 24.97 5.20
N ALA A 65 8.19 23.99 4.34
CA ALA A 65 7.69 22.64 4.50
C ALA A 65 8.50 21.64 3.68
N SER A 66 8.32 20.37 3.96
CA SER A 66 8.79 19.27 3.12
C SER A 66 7.71 18.21 2.98
N THR A 67 7.59 17.61 1.80
CA THR A 67 6.77 16.41 1.60
C THR A 67 7.55 15.15 1.96
N ALA A 68 8.88 15.25 2.16
CA ALA A 68 9.59 14.22 2.89
C ALA A 68 8.86 14.09 4.21
N ALA A 69 8.45 12.88 4.55
CA ALA A 69 8.03 12.64 5.91
C ALA A 69 9.26 12.95 6.79
N PRO A 70 9.28 14.07 7.50
CA PRO A 70 10.49 14.47 8.26
C PRO A 70 10.87 13.42 9.31
N ASP A 71 9.93 12.53 9.62
CA ASP A 71 10.06 11.49 10.64
C ASP A 71 10.12 10.08 10.03
N ARG A 72 10.28 9.92 8.69
CA ARG A 72 10.42 8.59 8.13
C ARG A 72 11.82 8.05 8.41
N ILE A 73 11.86 7.01 9.19
CA ILE A 73 13.06 6.25 9.51
C ILE A 73 12.85 4.84 8.98
N ASP A 74 13.63 4.46 7.97
CA ASP A 74 13.61 3.09 7.46
C ASP A 74 14.39 2.18 8.41
N ILE A 75 13.75 1.11 8.86
CA ILE A 75 14.33 0.11 9.74
C ILE A 75 14.23 -1.28 9.10
N ARG A 76 15.18 -2.15 9.42
CA ARG A 76 15.15 -3.54 8.94
C ARG A 76 14.01 -4.30 9.61
N LEU A 77 13.50 -5.32 8.92
CA LEU A 77 12.48 -6.20 9.48
C LEU A 77 12.96 -6.86 10.79
N SER A 78 14.26 -7.20 10.88
CA SER A 78 14.92 -7.75 12.08
C SER A 78 14.93 -6.80 13.28
N ASP A 79 14.85 -5.50 13.01
CA ASP A 79 14.95 -4.44 14.02
C ASP A 79 13.55 -3.94 14.46
N MET A 80 12.50 -4.64 14.04
CA MET A 80 11.12 -4.41 14.46
C MET A 80 10.73 -5.39 15.57
N SER A 81 9.79 -4.97 16.43
CA SER A 81 9.12 -5.90 17.35
C SER A 81 8.54 -7.07 16.54
N PRO A 82 8.74 -8.33 16.96
CA PRO A 82 8.27 -9.49 16.22
C PRO A 82 6.75 -9.54 16.04
N TYR A 83 6.03 -8.77 16.84
CA TYR A 83 4.57 -8.63 16.73
C TYR A 83 4.13 -7.77 15.55
N LEU A 84 4.93 -6.76 15.14
CA LEU A 84 4.57 -5.84 14.07
C LEU A 84 4.35 -6.54 12.72
N PRO A 85 5.33 -7.25 12.14
CA PRO A 85 5.14 -7.93 10.86
C PRO A 85 3.95 -8.89 10.90
N ARG A 86 3.83 -9.66 11.98
CA ARG A 86 2.75 -10.64 12.17
C ARG A 86 1.37 -9.96 12.26
N ALA A 87 1.25 -8.83 12.96
CA ALA A 87 0.01 -8.08 13.07
C ALA A 87 -0.45 -7.53 11.72
N PHE A 88 0.47 -6.93 10.95
CA PHE A 88 0.16 -6.43 9.62
C PHE A 88 -0.22 -7.54 8.64
N VAL A 89 0.54 -8.64 8.60
CA VAL A 89 0.21 -9.81 7.78
C VAL A 89 -1.15 -10.38 8.18
N ALA A 90 -1.43 -10.52 9.48
CA ALA A 90 -2.68 -11.08 9.97
C ALA A 90 -3.91 -10.27 9.54
N ILE A 91 -3.82 -8.96 9.52
CA ILE A 91 -4.98 -8.09 9.27
C ILE A 91 -5.12 -7.67 7.82
N GLU A 92 -4.01 -7.45 7.11
CA GLU A 92 -4.00 -6.94 5.73
C GLU A 92 -3.96 -8.06 4.70
N ASP A 93 -3.19 -9.13 4.95
CA ASP A 93 -2.95 -10.17 3.96
C ASP A 93 -2.58 -11.51 4.62
N SER A 94 -3.59 -12.19 5.12
CA SER A 94 -3.42 -13.42 5.91
C SER A 94 -2.72 -14.57 5.17
N ARG A 95 -2.62 -14.50 3.87
CA ARG A 95 -1.99 -15.49 3.01
C ARG A 95 -0.74 -14.97 2.31
N PHE A 96 -0.17 -13.88 2.81
CA PHE A 96 0.96 -13.15 2.20
C PHE A 96 2.08 -14.06 1.71
N TYR A 97 2.50 -15.03 2.53
CA TYR A 97 3.57 -15.97 2.20
C TYR A 97 3.15 -17.09 1.25
N GLN A 98 1.86 -17.18 0.85
CA GLN A 98 1.31 -18.31 0.08
C GLN A 98 0.96 -17.95 -1.37
N HIS A 99 0.99 -16.67 -1.76
CA HIS A 99 0.62 -16.24 -3.10
C HIS A 99 1.72 -15.37 -3.75
N PRO A 100 1.81 -15.32 -5.09
CA PRO A 100 2.82 -14.55 -5.82
C PRO A 100 2.35 -13.10 -6.11
N GLY A 101 2.01 -12.34 -5.06
CA GLY A 101 1.66 -10.91 -5.18
C GLY A 101 0.17 -10.61 -5.38
N VAL A 102 -0.59 -11.49 -5.98
CA VAL A 102 -2.06 -11.43 -6.09
C VAL A 102 -2.64 -12.67 -5.43
N ASP A 103 -3.67 -12.52 -4.61
CA ASP A 103 -4.38 -13.63 -3.95
C ASP A 103 -5.79 -13.84 -4.52
N PRO A 104 -5.99 -14.67 -5.56
CA PRO A 104 -7.31 -14.94 -6.12
C PRO A 104 -8.29 -15.54 -5.11
N VAL A 105 -7.79 -16.38 -4.19
CA VAL A 105 -8.62 -17.01 -3.14
C VAL A 105 -9.08 -15.96 -2.14
N GLY A 106 -8.19 -15.05 -1.73
CA GLY A 106 -8.52 -13.92 -0.87
C GLY A 106 -9.54 -12.99 -1.50
N ILE A 107 -9.39 -12.68 -2.79
CA ILE A 107 -10.34 -11.86 -3.56
C ILE A 107 -11.73 -12.53 -3.56
N LEU A 108 -11.81 -13.81 -3.88
CA LEU A 108 -13.08 -14.55 -3.89
C LEU A 108 -13.70 -14.60 -2.50
N ARG A 109 -12.92 -14.88 -1.46
CA ARG A 109 -13.37 -14.88 -0.06
C ARG A 109 -13.95 -13.51 0.33
N ALA A 110 -13.20 -12.43 0.05
CA ALA A 110 -13.64 -11.06 0.34
C ALA A 110 -14.94 -10.73 -0.40
N PHE A 111 -15.05 -11.11 -1.67
CA PHE A 111 -16.24 -10.91 -2.48
C PHE A 111 -17.47 -11.60 -1.87
N VAL A 112 -17.38 -12.90 -1.52
CA VAL A 112 -18.47 -13.64 -0.89
C VAL A 112 -18.89 -13.03 0.45
N ARG A 113 -17.91 -12.62 1.27
CA ARG A 113 -18.19 -11.98 2.58
C ARG A 113 -18.89 -10.64 2.42
N ASN A 114 -18.44 -9.82 1.48
CA ASN A 114 -19.03 -8.51 1.23
C ASN A 114 -20.47 -8.62 0.70
N ILE A 115 -20.76 -9.60 -0.17
CA ILE A 115 -22.12 -9.88 -0.63
C ILE A 115 -23.01 -10.30 0.54
N ARG A 116 -22.55 -11.26 1.36
CA ARG A 116 -23.33 -11.73 2.53
C ARG A 116 -23.62 -10.61 3.52
N ALA A 117 -22.64 -9.74 3.74
CA ALA A 117 -22.77 -8.60 4.65
C ALA A 117 -23.53 -7.41 4.04
N ARG A 118 -23.82 -7.43 2.74
CA ARG A 118 -24.40 -6.30 1.97
C ARG A 118 -23.63 -4.98 2.12
N ARG A 119 -22.36 -5.05 2.46
CA ARG A 119 -21.44 -3.92 2.62
C ARG A 119 -19.98 -4.38 2.48
N VAL A 120 -19.08 -3.45 2.20
CA VAL A 120 -17.66 -3.77 2.11
C VAL A 120 -17.06 -3.90 3.52
N ILE A 121 -16.85 -5.14 3.97
CA ILE A 121 -16.27 -5.47 5.28
C ILE A 121 -14.82 -5.96 5.17
N GLU A 122 -14.44 -6.55 4.03
CA GLU A 122 -13.10 -7.10 3.79
C GLU A 122 -12.56 -6.61 2.45
N GLY A 123 -11.28 -6.21 2.42
CA GLY A 123 -10.55 -5.89 1.19
C GLY A 123 -9.88 -7.13 0.62
N GLY A 124 -9.77 -7.18 -0.72
CA GLY A 124 -9.07 -8.27 -1.42
C GLY A 124 -7.70 -7.87 -1.98
N SER A 125 -7.13 -6.73 -1.56
CA SER A 125 -5.81 -6.30 -2.02
C SER A 125 -4.72 -6.86 -1.12
N THR A 126 -3.64 -7.38 -1.71
CA THR A 126 -2.49 -7.92 -0.99
C THR A 126 -1.54 -6.82 -0.50
N ILE A 127 -0.65 -7.16 0.43
CA ILE A 127 0.46 -6.28 0.87
C ILE A 127 1.31 -5.86 -0.33
N THR A 128 1.63 -6.78 -1.24
CA THR A 128 2.43 -6.49 -2.44
C THR A 128 1.71 -5.52 -3.38
N GLN A 129 0.40 -5.65 -3.56
CA GLN A 129 -0.40 -4.68 -4.33
C GLN A 129 -0.46 -3.31 -3.66
N GLN A 130 -0.55 -3.26 -2.32
CA GLN A 130 -0.50 -2.00 -1.58
C GLN A 130 0.87 -1.34 -1.70
N LEU A 131 1.95 -2.11 -1.61
CA LEU A 131 3.31 -1.63 -1.84
C LEU A 131 3.46 -1.06 -3.25
N ALA A 132 3.05 -1.81 -4.27
CA ALA A 132 3.07 -1.38 -5.67
C ALA A 132 2.31 -0.06 -5.88
N LYS A 133 1.12 0.04 -5.30
CA LYS A 133 0.33 1.29 -5.31
C LYS A 133 1.09 2.46 -4.68
N ASN A 134 1.67 2.26 -3.51
CA ASN A 134 2.33 3.33 -2.76
C ASN A 134 3.64 3.78 -3.42
N MET A 135 4.31 2.89 -4.16
CA MET A 135 5.59 3.17 -4.83
C MET A 135 5.44 3.77 -6.23
N TYR A 136 4.40 3.36 -6.99
CA TYR A 136 4.40 3.58 -8.44
C TYR A 136 3.12 4.22 -8.98
N LEU A 137 2.04 4.32 -8.19
CA LEU A 137 0.73 4.67 -8.75
C LEU A 137 0.09 5.87 -8.07
N HIS A 138 -0.57 6.70 -8.89
CA HIS A 138 -1.29 7.89 -8.45
C HIS A 138 -2.67 7.57 -7.86
N SER A 139 -3.27 8.51 -7.14
CA SER A 139 -4.47 8.32 -6.32
C SER A 139 -5.78 8.07 -7.07
N ARG A 140 -5.88 8.30 -8.39
CA ARG A 140 -7.12 8.11 -9.16
C ARG A 140 -7.55 6.64 -9.17
N ARG A 141 -8.76 6.37 -8.68
CA ARG A 141 -9.34 5.01 -8.61
C ARG A 141 -9.92 4.62 -9.98
N THR A 142 -9.13 3.97 -10.82
CA THR A 142 -9.58 3.44 -12.11
C THR A 142 -9.37 1.92 -12.18
N VAL A 143 -10.11 1.24 -13.08
CA VAL A 143 -9.92 -0.19 -13.33
C VAL A 143 -8.51 -0.45 -13.90
N GLY A 144 -8.04 0.42 -14.80
CA GLY A 144 -6.68 0.34 -15.36
C GLY A 144 -5.61 0.40 -14.29
N ARG A 145 -5.74 1.30 -13.30
CA ARG A 145 -4.83 1.34 -12.15
C ARG A 145 -4.85 0.01 -11.36
N LYS A 146 -6.02 -0.61 -11.16
CA LYS A 146 -6.09 -1.87 -10.42
C LYS A 146 -5.41 -3.03 -11.15
N LEU A 147 -5.44 -3.01 -12.47
CA LEU A 147 -4.69 -3.95 -13.28
C LEU A 147 -3.18 -3.68 -13.19
N ALA A 148 -2.76 -2.42 -13.27
CA ALA A 148 -1.37 -2.01 -13.09
C ALA A 148 -0.83 -2.42 -11.71
N GLU A 149 -1.61 -2.24 -10.63
CA GLU A 149 -1.25 -2.74 -9.29
C GLU A 149 -0.96 -4.24 -9.30
N ALA A 150 -1.78 -5.04 -9.98
CA ALA A 150 -1.59 -6.49 -10.04
C ALA A 150 -0.33 -6.88 -10.82
N VAL A 151 -0.08 -6.24 -11.97
CA VAL A 151 1.13 -6.47 -12.78
C VAL A 151 2.39 -6.08 -12.02
N LEU A 152 2.37 -4.90 -11.38
CA LEU A 152 3.49 -4.43 -10.56
C LEU A 152 3.73 -5.32 -9.34
N ALA A 153 2.67 -5.83 -8.72
CA ALA A 153 2.80 -6.77 -7.61
C ALA A 153 3.53 -8.06 -8.06
N LEU A 154 3.14 -8.62 -9.21
CA LEU A 154 3.84 -9.78 -9.79
C LEU A 154 5.31 -9.47 -10.10
N TYR A 155 5.59 -8.29 -10.66
CA TYR A 155 6.96 -7.85 -10.94
C TYR A 155 7.80 -7.74 -9.65
N LEU A 156 7.25 -7.16 -8.59
CA LEU A 156 7.93 -7.06 -7.30
C LEU A 156 8.26 -8.44 -6.72
N GLU A 157 7.34 -9.39 -6.80
CA GLU A 157 7.54 -10.76 -6.30
C GLU A 157 8.62 -11.56 -7.08
N ILE A 158 8.88 -11.20 -8.34
CA ILE A 158 9.98 -11.77 -9.10
C ILE A 158 11.34 -11.20 -8.65
N ARG A 159 11.35 -9.95 -8.18
CA ARG A 159 12.57 -9.20 -7.87
C ARG A 159 12.97 -9.21 -6.41
N LEU A 160 12.02 -9.40 -5.51
CA LEU A 160 12.17 -9.24 -4.07
C LEU A 160 11.64 -10.49 -3.35
N SER A 161 12.29 -10.85 -2.28
CA SER A 161 11.76 -11.84 -1.34
C SER A 161 10.53 -11.31 -0.59
N LYS A 162 9.76 -12.20 -0.01
CA LYS A 162 8.60 -11.83 0.82
C LYS A 162 8.98 -10.90 1.96
N ASP A 163 10.09 -11.15 2.61
CA ASP A 163 10.57 -10.36 3.73
C ASP A 163 11.00 -8.95 3.28
N GLU A 164 11.66 -8.82 2.12
CA GLU A 164 11.99 -7.51 1.54
C GLU A 164 10.73 -6.73 1.14
N ILE A 165 9.70 -7.39 0.60
CA ILE A 165 8.42 -6.76 0.29
C ILE A 165 7.75 -6.26 1.56
N LEU A 166 7.72 -7.09 2.61
CA LEU A 166 7.10 -6.74 3.89
C LEU A 166 7.86 -5.60 4.58
N GLU A 167 9.19 -5.64 4.59
CA GLU A 167 10.04 -4.57 5.13
C GLU A 167 9.73 -3.23 4.45
N ARG A 168 9.73 -3.20 3.12
CA ARG A 168 9.42 -2.00 2.35
C ARG A 168 8.00 -1.50 2.61
N TYR A 169 7.03 -2.40 2.70
CA TYR A 169 5.65 -2.06 3.01
C TYR A 169 5.53 -1.41 4.39
N LEU A 170 6.13 -2.01 5.42
CA LEU A 170 6.10 -1.50 6.78
C LEU A 170 6.80 -0.14 6.93
N ASN A 171 7.81 0.14 6.11
CA ASN A 171 8.49 1.42 6.07
C ASN A 171 7.73 2.49 5.25
N LEU A 172 6.73 2.10 4.44
CA LEU A 172 5.97 3.00 3.56
C LEU A 172 4.53 3.25 3.99
N VAL A 173 3.98 2.38 4.82
CA VAL A 173 2.57 2.45 5.20
C VAL A 173 2.25 3.76 5.90
N TYR A 174 1.18 4.44 5.44
CA TYR A 174 0.71 5.67 6.07
C TYR A 174 -0.14 5.34 7.31
N LEU A 175 0.22 5.93 8.43
CA LEU A 175 -0.38 5.69 9.73
C LEU A 175 -1.11 6.92 10.31
N GLY A 176 -1.31 7.94 9.49
CA GLY A 176 -1.99 9.17 9.91
C GLY A 176 -1.04 10.21 10.49
N HIS A 177 -1.55 11.44 10.61
CA HIS A 177 -0.83 12.58 11.21
C HIS A 177 0.57 12.81 10.60
N GLY A 178 0.75 12.47 9.31
CA GLY A 178 2.03 12.59 8.61
C GLY A 178 3.06 11.50 8.95
N ALA A 179 2.69 10.46 9.70
CA ALA A 179 3.58 9.33 9.97
C ALA A 179 3.54 8.33 8.82
N TYR A 180 4.68 8.13 8.20
CA TYR A 180 4.93 7.10 7.19
C TYR A 180 5.93 6.09 7.73
N GLY A 181 5.55 4.81 7.68
CA GLY A 181 6.32 3.71 8.24
C GLY A 181 6.05 3.46 9.73
N VAL A 182 6.33 2.22 10.14
CA VAL A 182 6.02 1.74 11.49
C VAL A 182 6.89 2.40 12.56
N GLU A 183 8.12 2.80 12.25
CA GLU A 183 8.99 3.52 13.19
C GLU A 183 8.43 4.91 13.49
N ALA A 184 8.06 5.66 12.46
CA ALA A 184 7.43 6.97 12.63
C ALA A 184 6.09 6.86 13.39
N GLY A 185 5.30 5.83 13.10
CA GLY A 185 4.06 5.54 13.81
C GLY A 185 4.28 5.19 15.27
N ALA A 186 5.28 4.36 15.58
CA ALA A 186 5.64 3.99 16.95
C ALA A 186 6.04 5.20 17.79
N ARG A 187 6.90 6.05 17.23
CA ARG A 187 7.33 7.30 17.89
C ARG A 187 6.18 8.28 18.05
N LEU A 188 5.33 8.40 17.02
CA LEU A 188 4.18 9.32 17.04
C LEU A 188 3.16 8.95 18.12
N TYR A 189 2.74 7.70 18.15
CA TYR A 189 1.63 7.28 19.01
C TYR A 189 2.10 6.88 20.40
N PHE A 190 3.27 6.26 20.53
CA PHE A 190 3.70 5.63 21.78
C PHE A 190 5.00 6.20 22.35
N GLY A 191 5.72 7.06 21.61
CA GLY A 191 7.02 7.61 22.04
C GLY A 191 8.12 6.56 22.13
N LYS A 192 7.97 5.45 21.42
CA LYS A 192 8.87 4.29 21.44
C LYS A 192 9.47 4.03 20.07
N GLU A 193 10.57 3.31 20.02
CA GLU A 193 11.06 2.70 18.79
C GLU A 193 10.20 1.50 18.43
N ALA A 194 10.09 1.19 17.13
CA ALA A 194 9.27 0.08 16.64
C ALA A 194 9.68 -1.29 17.21
N LYS A 195 10.96 -1.46 17.59
CA LYS A 195 11.46 -2.68 18.23
C LYS A 195 10.89 -2.92 19.63
N ASP A 196 10.51 -1.85 20.34
CA ASP A 196 10.09 -1.88 21.74
C ASP A 196 8.57 -1.95 21.92
N LEU A 197 7.82 -2.05 20.80
CA LEU A 197 6.36 -2.13 20.86
C LEU A 197 5.89 -3.44 21.48
N SER A 198 4.95 -3.33 22.46
CA SER A 198 4.21 -4.47 22.99
C SER A 198 3.28 -5.08 21.94
N LEU A 199 2.73 -6.26 22.22
CA LEU A 199 1.72 -6.88 21.35
C LEU A 199 0.48 -5.98 21.20
N ALA A 200 0.06 -5.31 22.28
CA ALA A 200 -1.07 -4.40 22.27
C ALA A 200 -0.82 -3.17 21.40
N GLU A 201 0.36 -2.58 21.50
CA GLU A 201 0.77 -1.41 20.70
C GLU A 201 0.96 -1.76 19.23
N ALA A 202 1.65 -2.87 18.93
CA ALA A 202 1.86 -3.36 17.56
C ALA A 202 0.53 -3.68 16.85
N SER A 203 -0.41 -4.34 17.56
CA SER A 203 -1.73 -4.64 17.01
C SER A 203 -2.60 -3.39 16.83
N MET A 204 -2.47 -2.39 17.70
CA MET A 204 -3.13 -1.09 17.51
C MET A 204 -2.58 -0.38 16.27
N LEU A 205 -1.27 -0.33 16.09
CA LEU A 205 -0.62 0.30 14.95
C LEU A 205 -1.05 -0.34 13.63
N ALA A 206 -1.07 -1.67 13.57
CA ALA A 206 -1.58 -2.40 12.41
C ALA A 206 -3.07 -2.12 12.14
N GLY A 207 -3.85 -1.92 13.18
CA GLY A 207 -5.26 -1.56 13.06
C GLY A 207 -5.49 -0.18 12.44
N ILE A 208 -4.62 0.80 12.74
CA ILE A 208 -4.69 2.18 12.23
C ILE A 208 -4.50 2.21 10.71
N ALA A 209 -3.64 1.37 10.14
CA ALA A 209 -3.30 1.38 8.72
C ALA A 209 -4.51 1.29 7.78
N ARG A 210 -5.59 0.61 8.18
CA ARG A 210 -6.82 0.47 7.38
C ARG A 210 -7.49 1.82 7.06
N SER A 211 -7.56 2.69 8.06
CA SER A 211 -8.16 4.02 7.94
C SER A 211 -7.57 4.92 9.02
N PRO A 212 -6.42 5.53 8.75
CA PRO A 212 -5.68 6.31 9.75
C PRO A 212 -6.47 7.48 10.33
N PHE A 213 -7.41 8.01 9.56
CA PHE A 213 -8.30 9.07 10.05
C PHE A 213 -9.31 8.53 11.06
N TYR A 214 -9.97 7.41 10.77
CA TYR A 214 -11.06 6.87 11.59
C TYR A 214 -10.53 6.12 12.82
N TYR A 215 -9.45 5.35 12.66
CA TYR A 215 -8.85 4.56 13.73
C TYR A 215 -7.70 5.27 14.46
N SER A 216 -7.52 6.58 14.24
CA SER A 216 -6.56 7.35 15.04
C SER A 216 -6.99 7.38 16.50
N PRO A 217 -6.14 6.95 17.45
CA PRO A 217 -6.46 7.00 18.88
C PRO A 217 -6.60 8.43 19.40
N TYR A 218 -6.00 9.42 18.72
CA TYR A 218 -6.21 10.85 19.05
C TYR A 218 -7.63 11.34 18.77
N ARG A 219 -8.34 10.68 17.85
CA ARG A 219 -9.71 11.06 17.46
C ARG A 219 -10.76 10.15 18.07
N ASN A 220 -10.50 8.86 18.11
CA ASN A 220 -11.46 7.86 18.55
C ASN A 220 -10.72 6.64 19.14
N MET A 221 -10.41 6.72 20.42
CA MET A 221 -9.72 5.66 21.15
C MET A 221 -10.55 4.36 21.18
N ASP A 222 -11.88 4.46 21.28
CA ASP A 222 -12.76 3.28 21.31
C ASP A 222 -12.72 2.53 19.97
N ALA A 223 -12.75 3.26 18.85
CA ALA A 223 -12.62 2.66 17.53
C ALA A 223 -11.24 2.03 17.33
N ALA A 224 -10.15 2.69 17.78
CA ALA A 224 -8.79 2.16 17.74
C ALA A 224 -8.68 0.87 18.57
N THR A 225 -9.22 0.88 19.80
CA THR A 225 -9.23 -0.29 20.69
C THR A 225 -10.06 -1.43 20.12
N GLY A 226 -11.25 -1.16 19.59
CA GLY A 226 -12.07 -2.15 18.91
C GLY A 226 -11.36 -2.77 17.69
N ARG A 227 -10.62 -1.95 16.94
CA ARG A 227 -9.85 -2.42 15.80
C ARG A 227 -8.63 -3.26 16.23
N ARG A 228 -7.95 -2.88 17.34
CA ARG A 228 -6.89 -3.67 17.97
C ARG A 228 -7.38 -5.09 18.30
N LYS A 229 -8.54 -5.23 18.96
CA LYS A 229 -9.15 -6.53 19.26
C LYS A 229 -9.38 -7.36 17.98
N THR A 230 -9.77 -6.73 16.89
CA THR A 230 -9.92 -7.40 15.59
C THR A 230 -8.57 -7.92 15.07
N VAL A 231 -7.48 -7.14 15.20
CA VAL A 231 -6.14 -7.57 14.80
C VAL A 231 -5.68 -8.76 15.63
N LEU A 232 -5.80 -8.68 16.96
CA LEU A 232 -5.45 -9.76 17.88
C LEU A 232 -6.19 -11.06 17.54
N SER A 233 -7.50 -10.99 17.33
CA SER A 233 -8.31 -12.16 16.90
C SER A 233 -7.82 -12.75 15.57
N ARG A 234 -7.35 -11.93 14.64
CA ARG A 234 -6.75 -12.42 13.38
C ARG A 234 -5.40 -13.07 13.60
N MET A 235 -4.58 -12.55 14.52
CA MET A 235 -3.29 -13.15 14.88
C MET A 235 -3.48 -14.52 15.52
N VAL A 236 -4.48 -14.69 16.39
CA VAL A 236 -4.85 -16.00 16.98
C VAL A 236 -5.30 -16.97 15.90
N ALA A 237 -6.20 -16.53 15.00
CA ALA A 237 -6.73 -17.37 13.92
C ALA A 237 -5.64 -17.89 12.95
N GLN A 238 -4.46 -17.23 12.93
CA GLN A 238 -3.30 -17.63 12.13
C GLN A 238 -2.21 -18.32 12.94
N GLY A 239 -2.41 -18.52 14.23
CA GLY A 239 -1.44 -19.20 15.11
C GLY A 239 -0.18 -18.35 15.40
N TYR A 240 -0.24 -17.03 15.21
CA TYR A 240 0.88 -16.14 15.55
C TYR A 240 1.00 -15.86 17.04
N ILE A 241 -0.12 -15.95 17.76
CA ILE A 241 -0.22 -15.80 19.20
C ILE A 241 -1.28 -16.76 19.76
N SER A 242 -1.20 -17.09 21.04
CA SER A 242 -2.24 -17.83 21.76
C SER A 242 -3.45 -16.95 22.06
N GLN A 243 -4.58 -17.58 22.44
CA GLN A 243 -5.76 -16.85 22.90
C GLN A 243 -5.46 -16.08 24.20
N GLU A 244 -4.68 -16.67 25.12
CA GLU A 244 -4.29 -16.04 26.38
C GLU A 244 -3.46 -14.77 26.15
N GLU A 245 -2.49 -14.80 25.22
CA GLU A 245 -1.71 -13.62 24.83
C GLU A 245 -2.61 -12.54 24.21
N ALA A 246 -3.59 -12.92 23.38
CA ALA A 246 -4.52 -12.00 22.79
C ALA A 246 -5.44 -11.32 23.83
N ASP A 247 -5.94 -12.10 24.80
CA ASP A 247 -6.82 -11.59 25.85
C ASP A 247 -6.05 -10.60 26.74
N LYS A 248 -4.83 -10.98 27.16
CA LYS A 248 -3.94 -10.08 27.93
C LYS A 248 -3.65 -8.79 27.19
N ALA A 249 -3.30 -8.87 25.89
CA ALA A 249 -3.04 -7.68 25.07
C ALA A 249 -4.31 -6.86 24.77
N ALA A 250 -5.50 -7.48 24.78
CA ALA A 250 -6.76 -6.77 24.60
C ALA A 250 -7.15 -5.96 25.83
N ASP A 251 -6.76 -6.41 27.02
CA ASP A 251 -7.04 -5.73 28.29
C ASP A 251 -5.92 -4.73 28.67
N GLU A 252 -4.76 -4.81 28.03
CA GLU A 252 -3.66 -3.88 28.26
C GLU A 252 -4.07 -2.44 27.93
N THR A 253 -3.87 -1.53 28.89
CA THR A 253 -4.08 -0.11 28.67
C THR A 253 -2.93 0.47 27.86
N VAL A 254 -3.22 0.83 26.61
CA VAL A 254 -2.24 1.47 25.73
C VAL A 254 -2.24 2.97 25.98
N THR A 255 -1.11 3.49 26.45
CA THR A 255 -0.91 4.92 26.63
C THR A 255 -0.47 5.55 25.32
N VAL A 256 -1.26 6.49 24.84
CA VAL A 256 -0.92 7.28 23.65
C VAL A 256 -0.34 8.61 24.12
N ILE A 257 0.87 8.93 23.66
CA ILE A 257 1.49 10.23 23.96
C ILE A 257 0.72 11.34 23.22
N GLY A 258 0.58 12.51 23.86
CA GLY A 258 -0.04 13.67 23.19
C GLY A 258 0.72 14.02 21.90
N LEU A 259 -0.02 14.48 20.90
CA LEU A 259 0.61 15.19 19.78
C LEU A 259 1.39 16.34 20.43
N GLY A 260 2.67 16.14 20.68
CA GLY A 260 3.55 17.22 21.13
C GLY A 260 3.30 18.44 20.24
N LYS A 261 3.70 19.64 20.66
CA LYS A 261 3.72 20.78 19.74
C LYS A 261 4.61 20.40 18.54
N ARG A 262 4.06 19.62 17.60
CA ARG A 262 4.61 19.61 16.25
C ARG A 262 4.62 21.08 15.87
N GLU A 263 5.76 21.56 15.43
CA GLU A 263 5.82 22.86 14.80
C GLU A 263 4.61 22.92 13.85
N ILE A 264 3.65 23.77 14.18
CA ILE A 264 2.50 24.01 13.32
C ILE A 264 3.17 24.42 12.03
N LYS A 265 2.98 23.61 10.96
CA LYS A 265 3.54 23.97 9.67
C LYS A 265 3.14 25.41 9.42
N PRO A 266 4.07 26.30 9.16
CA PRO A 266 3.72 27.69 8.91
C PRO A 266 2.76 27.72 7.72
N ALA A 267 1.72 28.52 7.80
CA ALA A 267 0.72 28.71 6.75
C ALA A 267 0.09 27.41 6.21
N PRO A 268 -0.59 26.57 7.01
CA PRO A 268 -1.07 25.25 6.61
C PRO A 268 -2.02 25.31 5.40
N TYR A 269 -2.93 26.28 5.32
CA TYR A 269 -3.84 26.46 4.21
C TYR A 269 -3.11 26.81 2.90
N PHE A 270 -2.07 27.61 2.99
CA PHE A 270 -1.24 27.94 1.84
C PHE A 270 -0.46 26.73 1.33
N LEU A 271 0.06 25.92 2.23
CA LEU A 271 0.78 24.71 1.88
C LEU A 271 -0.13 23.67 1.21
N ASP A 272 -1.38 23.53 1.68
CA ASP A 272 -2.37 22.67 1.04
C ASP A 272 -2.67 23.18 -0.40
N TYR A 273 -2.89 24.49 -0.55
CA TYR A 273 -3.10 25.11 -1.87
C TYR A 273 -1.92 24.89 -2.82
N VAL A 274 -0.70 25.14 -2.37
CA VAL A 274 0.52 24.95 -3.20
C VAL A 274 0.75 23.48 -3.52
N THR A 275 0.42 22.58 -2.61
CA THR A 275 0.50 21.14 -2.83
C THR A 275 -0.46 20.71 -3.94
N ASP A 276 -1.72 21.17 -3.89
CA ASP A 276 -2.73 20.88 -4.91
C ASP A 276 -2.33 21.47 -6.27
N GLU A 277 -1.79 22.68 -6.29
CA GLU A 277 -1.32 23.33 -7.51
C GLU A 277 -0.10 22.62 -8.08
N ALA A 278 0.85 22.17 -7.24
CA ALA A 278 1.99 21.37 -7.69
C ALA A 278 1.54 20.04 -8.29
N LEU A 279 0.58 19.35 -7.66
CA LEU A 279 -0.02 18.13 -8.20
C LEU A 279 -0.73 18.37 -9.54
N ARG A 280 -1.41 19.51 -9.68
CA ARG A 280 -2.07 19.91 -10.93
C ARG A 280 -1.05 20.15 -12.05
N LEU A 281 0.05 20.84 -11.75
CA LEU A 281 1.11 21.14 -12.71
C LEU A 281 1.91 19.89 -13.12
N LEU A 282 2.16 18.99 -12.18
CA LEU A 282 2.85 17.74 -12.44
C LEU A 282 1.98 16.73 -13.20
N GLY A 283 0.65 16.86 -13.15
CA GLY A 283 -0.28 15.96 -13.85
C GLY A 283 -0.02 14.49 -13.54
N ASP A 284 0.31 13.71 -14.56
CA ASP A 284 0.59 12.27 -14.42
C ASP A 284 1.89 11.98 -13.63
N GLU A 285 2.77 12.96 -13.47
CA GLU A 285 4.01 12.86 -12.69
C GLU A 285 3.86 13.36 -11.24
N GLY A 286 2.63 13.53 -10.75
CA GLY A 286 2.35 14.03 -9.38
C GLY A 286 3.02 13.24 -8.25
N SER A 287 3.42 11.97 -8.50
CA SER A 287 4.22 11.18 -7.55
C SER A 287 5.59 11.80 -7.27
N LEU A 288 6.13 12.58 -8.21
CA LEU A 288 7.41 13.27 -8.02
C LEU A 288 7.36 14.27 -6.88
N LEU A 289 6.18 14.79 -6.55
CA LEU A 289 6.01 15.67 -5.40
C LEU A 289 6.45 14.98 -4.09
N TYR A 290 6.24 13.67 -3.99
CA TYR A 290 6.50 12.87 -2.78
C TYR A 290 7.80 12.06 -2.86
N SER A 291 8.36 11.87 -4.05
CA SER A 291 9.55 11.02 -4.27
C SER A 291 10.65 11.68 -5.10
N GLY A 292 10.37 12.83 -5.72
CA GLY A 292 11.23 13.42 -6.76
C GLY A 292 12.27 14.42 -6.26
N ASN A 293 12.39 14.68 -4.95
CA ASN A 293 13.30 15.70 -4.40
C ASN A 293 13.14 17.08 -5.07
N LEU A 294 11.90 17.47 -5.38
CA LEU A 294 11.66 18.76 -6.03
C LEU A 294 11.93 19.91 -5.06
N ARG A 295 12.44 21.01 -5.60
CA ARG A 295 12.53 22.28 -4.90
C ARG A 295 11.41 23.18 -5.40
N ILE A 296 10.44 23.47 -4.53
CA ILE A 296 9.25 24.25 -4.86
C ILE A 296 9.39 25.62 -4.22
N HIS A 297 9.71 26.61 -5.03
CA HIS A 297 9.77 27.99 -4.58
C HIS A 297 8.38 28.60 -4.68
N THR A 298 7.89 29.11 -3.56
CA THR A 298 6.57 29.71 -3.45
C THR A 298 6.65 31.24 -3.40
N SER A 299 5.52 31.89 -3.53
CA SER A 299 5.38 33.34 -3.34
C SER A 299 5.05 33.74 -1.89
N LEU A 300 5.09 32.81 -0.94
CA LEU A 300 4.84 33.09 0.46
C LEU A 300 6.00 33.90 1.04
N ASP A 301 5.69 34.98 1.70
CA ASP A 301 6.61 35.70 2.58
C ASP A 301 6.28 35.34 4.02
N MET A 302 7.21 34.63 4.66
CA MET A 302 7.00 34.12 6.02
C MET A 302 6.95 35.22 7.08
N ASP A 303 7.56 36.37 6.84
CA ASP A 303 7.53 37.47 7.78
C ASP A 303 6.16 38.17 7.76
N PHE A 304 5.59 38.36 6.56
CA PHE A 304 4.21 38.84 6.43
C PHE A 304 3.19 37.82 6.97
N GLN A 305 3.40 36.52 6.74
CA GLN A 305 2.50 35.48 7.24
C GLN A 305 2.46 35.46 8.78
N ARG A 306 3.62 35.52 9.44
CA ARG A 306 3.70 35.59 10.91
C ARG A 306 3.07 36.84 11.50
N ALA A 307 3.13 37.94 10.76
CA ALA A 307 2.49 39.17 11.19
C ALA A 307 0.95 39.14 11.05
N ALA A 308 0.43 38.25 10.18
CA ALA A 308 -1.00 38.08 9.93
C ALA A 308 -1.67 37.03 10.86
N GLU A 309 -0.92 36.09 11.40
CA GLU A 309 -1.35 35.07 12.38
C GLU A 309 -1.29 35.58 13.83
#